data_4b5e7b55f77a827a972cfe6e8a7afd83
#
_entry.id   4b5e7b55f77a827a972cfe6e8a7afd83
#
_cell.length_a   1.000
_cell.length_b   1.000
_cell.length_c   1.000
_cell.angle_alpha   90.00
_cell.angle_beta   90.00
_cell.angle_gamma   90.00
#
_symmetry.space_group_name_H-M   'P 1'
#
loop_
_entity.id
_entity.type
_entity.pdbx_description
1 polymer ?
#
loop_
_entity_poly.entity_id
_entity_poly.type
_entity_poly.pdbx_seq_one_letter_code
_entity_poly.pdbx_strand_id
1 'polypeptide(L)'
;MTPTAAQTIYRNFTKAELEREYSPSSCIRDIKVYLREYVKRSRAARQRCAVTTDIAYGSQAEETLDFFPAASKKAPLQIFIHGGYWQGLSKEESSFAAPDFVRAGCAFVALNYALAPHVTLDEIVRQCRAAVAWLYHHAAQLGFDPNRIFVSGSSAGAHLAVMATATNWQRDFGLPDNLIKGCTAVSGLFDLEPIRFTYVNDPLQLDAESARRNSPMFLRPVVPAPLIVCWGDNETAEFKRQSREFAAAWHAHEVFEMRGYNHFDVIFKLGDASTPLGQAVWRQIGVAQNI
;
A
#
# COMPACT_ATOMS: atom_id res chain seq x y z
N MET A 1 -4.65 44.85 19.21
CA MET A 1 -5.04 44.14 17.98
C MET A 1 -5.38 42.73 18.39
N THR A 2 -6.65 42.35 18.34
CA THR A 2 -7.08 40.97 18.56
C THR A 2 -6.56 40.12 17.40
N PRO A 3 -5.88 39.00 17.66
CA PRO A 3 -5.44 38.12 16.57
C PRO A 3 -6.69 37.65 15.81
N THR A 4 -6.70 37.91 14.51
CA THR A 4 -7.74 37.37 13.62
C THR A 4 -7.68 35.83 13.74
N ALA A 5 -8.78 35.19 14.14
CA ALA A 5 -8.85 33.75 14.22
C ALA A 5 -8.46 33.16 12.86
N ALA A 6 -7.50 32.25 12.84
CA ALA A 6 -7.06 31.63 11.60
C ALA A 6 -8.24 30.89 10.96
N GLN A 7 -8.47 31.13 9.66
CA GLN A 7 -9.57 30.52 8.92
C GLN A 7 -9.37 29.02 8.82
N THR A 8 -10.36 28.24 9.23
CA THR A 8 -10.39 26.79 9.03
C THR A 8 -10.72 26.47 7.56
N ILE A 9 -10.02 25.48 6.99
CA ILE A 9 -10.18 25.10 5.57
C ILE A 9 -10.75 23.70 5.38
N TYR A 10 -10.58 22.85 6.37
CA TYR A 10 -11.14 21.49 6.37
C TYR A 10 -11.46 21.08 7.80
N ARG A 11 -12.72 20.68 8.07
CA ARG A 11 -13.20 20.43 9.45
C ARG A 11 -12.81 21.60 10.36
N ASN A 12 -12.09 21.31 11.43
CA ASN A 12 -11.62 22.33 12.40
C ASN A 12 -10.15 22.73 12.19
N PHE A 13 -9.52 22.34 11.08
CA PHE A 13 -8.11 22.60 10.82
C PHE A 13 -7.90 23.88 10.02
N THR A 14 -6.96 24.68 10.45
CA THR A 14 -6.28 25.67 9.61
C THR A 14 -5.38 24.97 8.61
N LYS A 15 -4.88 25.70 7.58
CA LYS A 15 -3.97 25.12 6.58
C LYS A 15 -2.73 24.50 7.24
N ALA A 16 -2.07 25.23 8.13
CA ALA A 16 -0.85 24.78 8.80
C ALA A 16 -1.06 23.53 9.67
N GLU A 17 -2.19 23.46 10.37
CA GLU A 17 -2.56 22.29 11.16
C GLU A 17 -2.84 21.07 10.27
N LEU A 18 -3.59 21.27 9.18
CA LEU A 18 -3.90 20.20 8.24
C LEU A 18 -2.64 19.67 7.56
N GLU A 19 -1.73 20.54 7.12
CA GLU A 19 -0.45 20.14 6.54
C GLU A 19 0.41 19.35 7.53
N ARG A 20 0.41 19.72 8.80
CA ARG A 20 1.10 18.94 9.84
C ARG A 20 0.46 17.57 10.05
N GLU A 21 -0.86 17.49 10.07
CA GLU A 21 -1.59 16.21 10.21
C GLU A 21 -1.38 15.26 9.02
N TYR A 22 -1.15 15.80 7.83
CA TYR A 22 -0.77 15.03 6.64
C TYR A 22 0.74 14.98 6.38
N SER A 23 1.56 15.33 7.38
CA SER A 23 3.02 15.16 7.37
C SER A 23 3.45 14.13 8.41
N PRO A 24 3.45 12.81 8.09
CA PRO A 24 3.83 11.76 9.06
C PRO A 24 5.22 11.97 9.67
N SER A 25 6.11 12.66 8.95
CA SER A 25 7.44 13.03 9.45
C SER A 25 7.41 13.98 10.63
N SER A 26 6.28 14.66 10.90
CA SER A 26 6.10 15.51 12.09
C SER A 26 6.13 14.73 13.42
N CYS A 27 5.90 13.40 13.36
CA CYS A 27 5.93 12.51 14.52
C CYS A 27 7.31 11.91 14.81
N ILE A 28 8.31 12.18 13.98
CA ILE A 28 9.65 11.59 14.10
C ILE A 28 10.75 12.64 14.00
N ARG A 29 11.96 12.29 14.44
CA ARG A 29 13.09 13.20 14.45
C ARG A 29 13.73 13.40 13.08
N ASP A 30 13.91 12.33 12.31
CA ASP A 30 14.56 12.35 10.99
C ASP A 30 14.04 11.20 10.11
N ILE A 31 13.33 11.54 9.05
CA ILE A 31 12.82 10.58 8.06
C ILE A 31 13.94 9.84 7.32
N LYS A 32 15.11 10.48 7.13
CA LYS A 32 16.23 9.90 6.38
C LYS A 32 16.75 8.60 7.01
N VAL A 33 16.55 8.40 8.32
CA VAL A 33 16.90 7.16 9.00
C VAL A 33 16.09 6.00 8.42
N TYR A 34 14.79 6.18 8.26
CA TYR A 34 13.87 5.15 7.73
C TYR A 34 14.07 4.93 6.24
N LEU A 35 14.25 5.97 5.45
CA LEU A 35 14.53 5.85 4.01
C LEU A 35 15.82 5.07 3.75
N ARG A 36 16.88 5.31 4.54
CA ARG A 36 18.12 4.51 4.47
C ARG A 36 17.88 3.05 4.84
N GLU A 37 17.03 2.77 5.84
CA GLU A 37 16.68 1.39 6.21
C GLU A 37 15.87 0.70 5.10
N TYR A 38 14.95 1.39 4.41
CA TYR A 38 14.25 0.84 3.24
C TYR A 38 15.25 0.39 2.16
N VAL A 39 16.16 1.27 1.77
CA VAL A 39 17.22 0.97 0.79
C VAL A 39 18.08 -0.20 1.25
N LYS A 40 18.61 -0.15 2.49
CA LYS A 40 19.49 -1.17 3.05
C LYS A 40 18.83 -2.55 3.10
N ARG A 41 17.62 -2.63 3.64
CA ARG A 41 16.89 -3.90 3.77
C ARG A 41 16.46 -4.45 2.42
N SER A 42 16.02 -3.60 1.49
CA SER A 42 15.65 -4.04 0.13
C SER A 42 16.85 -4.53 -0.67
N ARG A 43 17.99 -3.85 -0.55
CA ARG A 43 19.26 -4.35 -1.16
C ARG A 43 19.67 -5.71 -0.57
N ALA A 44 19.59 -5.86 0.76
CA ALA A 44 19.89 -7.13 1.41
C ALA A 44 18.90 -8.25 1.00
N ALA A 45 17.64 -7.94 0.79
CA ALA A 45 16.64 -8.88 0.29
C ALA A 45 16.99 -9.39 -1.11
N ARG A 46 17.34 -8.49 -2.05
CA ARG A 46 17.77 -8.87 -3.41
C ARG A 46 19.06 -9.69 -3.43
N GLN A 47 19.94 -9.51 -2.44
CA GLN A 47 21.18 -10.31 -2.33
C GLN A 47 20.96 -11.70 -1.75
N ARG A 48 19.90 -11.88 -0.92
CA ARG A 48 19.63 -13.14 -0.18
C ARG A 48 18.61 -14.04 -0.86
N CYS A 49 17.74 -13.47 -1.68
CA CYS A 49 16.68 -14.21 -2.36
C CYS A 49 16.95 -14.25 -3.86
N ALA A 50 16.49 -15.34 -4.51
CA ALA A 50 16.35 -15.32 -5.95
C ALA A 50 15.37 -14.22 -6.34
N VAL A 51 15.70 -13.44 -7.36
CA VAL A 51 14.85 -12.34 -7.84
C VAL A 51 15.03 -12.17 -9.35
N THR A 52 13.93 -11.90 -10.05
CA THR A 52 13.95 -11.36 -11.41
C THR A 52 13.52 -9.92 -11.32
N THR A 53 14.43 -9.00 -11.63
CA THR A 53 14.19 -7.55 -11.57
C THR A 53 13.65 -7.03 -12.89
N ASP A 54 13.00 -5.86 -12.82
CA ASP A 54 12.60 -5.06 -13.99
C ASP A 54 11.70 -5.79 -14.99
N ILE A 55 10.86 -6.69 -14.50
CA ILE A 55 9.85 -7.35 -15.34
C ILE A 55 8.81 -6.31 -15.76
N ALA A 56 8.73 -5.99 -17.06
CA ALA A 56 7.74 -5.07 -17.58
C ALA A 56 6.34 -5.70 -17.57
N TYR A 57 5.38 -5.00 -16.97
CA TYR A 57 3.95 -5.38 -17.01
C TYR A 57 3.11 -4.45 -17.90
N GLY A 58 3.72 -3.38 -18.41
CA GLY A 58 3.12 -2.42 -19.31
C GLY A 58 4.14 -1.80 -20.27
N SER A 59 3.75 -0.72 -20.95
CA SER A 59 4.57 -0.10 -22.00
C SER A 59 5.39 1.10 -21.52
N GLN A 60 5.11 1.65 -20.34
CA GLN A 60 5.87 2.77 -19.79
C GLN A 60 7.07 2.25 -18.99
N ALA A 61 8.13 3.05 -18.92
CA ALA A 61 9.38 2.65 -18.27
C ALA A 61 9.19 2.29 -16.78
N GLU A 62 8.24 2.93 -16.11
CA GLU A 62 7.92 2.71 -14.71
C GLU A 62 6.98 1.53 -14.47
N GLU A 63 6.33 1.01 -15.52
CA GLU A 63 5.44 -0.16 -15.45
C GLU A 63 6.27 -1.45 -15.33
N THR A 64 7.03 -1.58 -14.25
CA THR A 64 7.92 -2.70 -13.94
C THR A 64 7.67 -3.26 -12.55
N LEU A 65 8.13 -4.48 -12.30
CA LEU A 65 8.10 -5.12 -10.99
C LEU A 65 9.34 -6.00 -10.77
N ASP A 66 9.69 -6.22 -9.49
CA ASP A 66 10.65 -7.24 -9.09
C ASP A 66 9.90 -8.45 -8.54
N PHE A 67 10.19 -9.63 -9.07
CA PHE A 67 9.54 -10.88 -8.68
C PHE A 67 10.50 -11.78 -7.91
N PHE A 68 10.09 -12.20 -6.72
CA PHE A 68 10.81 -13.12 -5.84
C PHE A 68 10.06 -14.46 -5.82
N PRO A 69 10.56 -15.51 -6.50
CA PRO A 69 9.88 -16.79 -6.59
C PRO A 69 9.89 -17.53 -5.24
N ALA A 70 8.80 -18.26 -4.97
CA ALA A 70 8.79 -19.27 -3.93
C ALA A 70 9.30 -20.62 -4.48
N ALA A 71 9.66 -21.54 -3.57
CA ALA A 71 10.09 -22.89 -3.96
C ALA A 71 8.97 -23.71 -4.61
N SER A 72 7.71 -23.48 -4.25
CA SER A 72 6.53 -24.18 -4.78
C SER A 72 5.93 -23.46 -5.97
N LYS A 73 5.63 -24.17 -7.06
CA LYS A 73 4.91 -23.63 -8.23
C LYS A 73 3.41 -23.34 -7.98
N LYS A 74 2.88 -23.67 -6.82
CA LYS A 74 1.50 -23.36 -6.38
C LYS A 74 1.50 -22.44 -5.14
N ALA A 75 2.56 -21.68 -5.00
CA ALA A 75 2.71 -20.72 -3.90
C ALA A 75 1.64 -19.61 -3.98
N PRO A 76 1.18 -19.08 -2.87
CA PRO A 76 0.48 -17.80 -2.87
C PRO A 76 1.41 -16.68 -3.35
N LEU A 77 0.82 -15.61 -3.88
CA LEU A 77 1.55 -14.40 -4.26
C LEU A 77 1.17 -13.25 -3.33
N GLN A 78 2.16 -12.60 -2.75
CA GLN A 78 2.01 -11.31 -2.08
C GLN A 78 2.54 -10.19 -2.97
N ILE A 79 1.69 -9.25 -3.32
CA ILE A 79 2.06 -8.02 -4.03
C ILE A 79 2.21 -6.90 -3.00
N PHE A 80 3.36 -6.24 -2.98
CA PHE A 80 3.60 -5.07 -2.16
C PHE A 80 3.68 -3.80 -3.03
N ILE A 81 2.88 -2.79 -2.68
CA ILE A 81 2.81 -1.49 -3.35
C ILE A 81 3.41 -0.44 -2.41
N HIS A 82 4.41 0.29 -2.90
CA HIS A 82 5.12 1.27 -2.10
C HIS A 82 4.31 2.54 -1.83
N GLY A 83 4.69 3.24 -0.77
CA GLY A 83 4.16 4.55 -0.41
C GLY A 83 4.88 5.70 -1.11
N GLY A 84 5.00 6.84 -0.40
CA GLY A 84 5.69 8.02 -0.90
C GLY A 84 4.76 9.07 -1.51
N TYR A 85 3.53 9.16 -1.05
CA TYR A 85 2.53 10.14 -1.50
C TYR A 85 2.31 10.15 -3.02
N TRP A 86 2.49 9.02 -3.72
CA TRP A 86 2.42 8.90 -5.18
C TRP A 86 3.45 9.76 -5.92
N GLN A 87 4.46 10.30 -5.22
CA GLN A 87 5.44 11.29 -5.68
C GLN A 87 6.88 10.85 -5.47
N GLY A 88 7.10 9.75 -4.76
CA GLY A 88 8.44 9.27 -4.43
C GLY A 88 8.46 7.80 -4.05
N LEU A 89 9.66 7.29 -3.80
CA LEU A 89 9.98 5.89 -3.65
C LEU A 89 9.78 5.09 -4.96
N SER A 90 10.11 3.83 -4.91
CA SER A 90 10.00 2.89 -6.03
C SER A 90 10.04 1.44 -5.51
N LYS A 91 10.05 0.47 -6.42
CA LYS A 91 10.31 -0.93 -6.08
C LYS A 91 11.69 -1.15 -5.46
N GLU A 92 12.65 -0.23 -5.72
CA GLU A 92 14.02 -0.34 -5.21
C GLU A 92 14.08 -0.30 -3.68
N GLU A 93 13.23 0.46 -3.02
CA GLU A 93 13.10 0.56 -1.58
C GLU A 93 12.06 -0.41 -0.98
N SER A 94 11.47 -1.32 -1.79
CA SER A 94 10.22 -2.00 -1.45
C SER A 94 10.32 -3.52 -1.35
N SER A 95 11.53 -4.06 -1.48
CA SER A 95 11.77 -5.51 -1.42
C SER A 95 12.06 -6.03 0.00
N PHE A 96 12.07 -5.17 1.02
CA PHE A 96 12.52 -5.49 2.38
C PHE A 96 11.77 -6.67 3.03
N ALA A 97 10.50 -6.89 2.69
CA ALA A 97 9.69 -7.98 3.24
C ALA A 97 9.86 -9.31 2.48
N ALA A 98 10.41 -9.29 1.26
CA ALA A 98 10.54 -10.49 0.41
C ALA A 98 11.18 -11.70 1.10
N PRO A 99 12.26 -11.57 1.91
CA PRO A 99 12.86 -12.72 2.58
C PRO A 99 11.93 -13.48 3.50
N ASP A 100 11.03 -12.78 4.20
CA ASP A 100 10.07 -13.42 5.11
C ASP A 100 9.01 -14.20 4.32
N PHE A 101 8.50 -13.60 3.23
CA PHE A 101 7.50 -14.24 2.38
C PHE A 101 8.07 -15.46 1.64
N VAL A 102 9.25 -15.34 1.02
CA VAL A 102 9.90 -16.45 0.31
C VAL A 102 10.22 -17.60 1.27
N ARG A 103 10.75 -17.30 2.46
CA ARG A 103 11.03 -18.31 3.49
C ARG A 103 9.77 -19.05 3.92
N ALA A 104 8.62 -18.35 3.98
CA ALA A 104 7.33 -18.93 4.32
C ALA A 104 6.65 -19.67 3.14
N GLY A 105 7.30 -19.75 1.97
CA GLY A 105 6.75 -20.42 0.80
C GLY A 105 5.74 -19.58 0.01
N CYS A 106 5.76 -18.27 0.16
CA CYS A 106 4.96 -17.32 -0.58
C CYS A 106 5.84 -16.56 -1.58
N ALA A 107 5.44 -16.47 -2.85
CA ALA A 107 6.09 -15.60 -3.81
C ALA A 107 5.82 -14.12 -3.45
N PHE A 108 6.74 -13.24 -3.80
CA PHE A 108 6.61 -11.83 -3.46
C PHE A 108 6.90 -10.94 -4.68
N VAL A 109 6.14 -9.85 -4.79
CA VAL A 109 6.33 -8.81 -5.81
C VAL A 109 6.52 -7.45 -5.13
N ALA A 110 7.59 -6.76 -5.51
CA ALA A 110 7.72 -5.33 -5.28
C ALA A 110 7.27 -4.60 -6.55
N LEU A 111 6.12 -3.94 -6.49
CA LEU A 111 5.51 -3.27 -7.62
C LEU A 111 6.04 -1.85 -7.76
N ASN A 112 6.36 -1.44 -9.00
CA ASN A 112 6.65 -0.07 -9.37
C ASN A 112 5.47 0.54 -10.15
N TYR A 113 5.39 1.87 -10.15
CA TYR A 113 4.42 2.65 -10.91
C TYR A 113 4.97 4.06 -11.15
N ALA A 114 4.48 4.76 -12.16
CA ALA A 114 4.86 6.13 -12.46
C ALA A 114 4.37 7.09 -11.36
N LEU A 115 5.08 8.19 -11.17
CA LEU A 115 4.85 9.14 -10.08
C LEU A 115 4.25 10.46 -10.59
N ALA A 116 3.47 11.13 -9.74
CA ALA A 116 3.11 12.52 -9.93
C ALA A 116 4.36 13.42 -9.78
N PRO A 117 4.44 14.52 -10.51
CA PRO A 117 3.43 15.09 -11.42
C PRO A 117 3.48 14.54 -12.85
N HIS A 118 4.32 13.54 -13.17
CA HIS A 118 4.50 13.04 -14.53
C HIS A 118 3.23 12.34 -15.05
N VAL A 119 2.46 11.76 -14.16
CA VAL A 119 1.15 11.16 -14.45
C VAL A 119 0.12 11.55 -13.38
N THR A 120 -1.16 11.42 -13.71
CA THR A 120 -2.26 11.66 -12.77
C THR A 120 -2.42 10.50 -11.78
N LEU A 121 -3.12 10.73 -10.66
CA LEU A 121 -3.45 9.66 -9.72
C LEU A 121 -4.32 8.57 -10.37
N ASP A 122 -5.22 8.93 -11.28
CA ASP A 122 -6.02 7.96 -12.05
C ASP A 122 -5.13 7.01 -12.85
N GLU A 123 -4.06 7.54 -13.48
CA GLU A 123 -3.11 6.73 -14.22
C GLU A 123 -2.29 5.82 -13.29
N ILE A 124 -1.86 6.31 -12.13
CA ILE A 124 -1.18 5.49 -11.12
C ILE A 124 -2.06 4.31 -10.68
N VAL A 125 -3.33 4.57 -10.40
CA VAL A 125 -4.32 3.54 -10.04
C VAL A 125 -4.50 2.54 -11.19
N ARG A 126 -4.59 3.04 -12.46
CA ARG A 126 -4.67 2.18 -13.64
C ARG A 126 -3.46 1.24 -13.74
N GLN A 127 -2.24 1.78 -13.55
CA GLN A 127 -1.00 0.99 -13.63
C GLN A 127 -0.96 -0.10 -12.56
N CYS A 128 -1.33 0.19 -11.32
CA CYS A 128 -1.40 -0.83 -10.26
C CYS A 128 -2.41 -1.94 -10.58
N ARG A 129 -3.57 -1.59 -11.14
CA ARG A 129 -4.58 -2.57 -11.61
C ARG A 129 -4.05 -3.40 -12.76
N ALA A 130 -3.41 -2.77 -13.73
CA ALA A 130 -2.79 -3.47 -14.87
C ALA A 130 -1.73 -4.47 -14.42
N ALA A 131 -0.90 -4.12 -13.44
CA ALA A 131 0.10 -5.02 -12.86
C ALA A 131 -0.54 -6.26 -12.22
N VAL A 132 -1.62 -6.10 -11.46
CA VAL A 132 -2.34 -7.24 -10.87
C VAL A 132 -2.95 -8.13 -11.95
N ALA A 133 -3.57 -7.55 -12.98
CA ALA A 133 -4.10 -8.30 -14.12
C ALA A 133 -2.99 -9.04 -14.89
N TRP A 134 -1.87 -8.37 -15.14
CA TRP A 134 -0.71 -8.95 -15.79
C TRP A 134 -0.17 -10.16 -15.00
N LEU A 135 -0.01 -10.01 -13.71
CA LEU A 135 0.43 -11.09 -12.81
C LEU A 135 -0.52 -12.29 -12.87
N TYR A 136 -1.82 -12.06 -12.86
CA TYR A 136 -2.80 -13.14 -12.99
C TYR A 136 -2.59 -13.95 -14.29
N HIS A 137 -2.41 -13.27 -15.41
CA HIS A 137 -2.20 -13.94 -16.70
C HIS A 137 -0.85 -14.66 -16.82
N HIS A 138 0.17 -14.19 -16.08
CA HIS A 138 1.53 -14.77 -16.12
C HIS A 138 1.82 -15.71 -14.94
N ALA A 139 0.81 -16.06 -14.14
CA ALA A 139 0.97 -16.90 -12.95
C ALA A 139 1.64 -18.24 -13.23
N ALA A 140 1.24 -18.92 -14.31
CA ALA A 140 1.83 -20.21 -14.71
C ALA A 140 3.31 -20.07 -15.10
N GLN A 141 3.69 -18.99 -15.79
CA GLN A 141 5.06 -18.70 -16.19
C GLN A 141 5.94 -18.37 -15.00
N LEU A 142 5.42 -17.55 -14.07
CA LEU A 142 6.12 -17.12 -12.87
C LEU A 142 6.11 -18.17 -11.75
N GLY A 143 5.23 -19.18 -11.83
CA GLY A 143 5.20 -20.31 -10.91
C GLY A 143 4.51 -20.01 -9.58
N PHE A 144 3.35 -19.34 -9.60
CA PHE A 144 2.49 -19.17 -8.43
C PHE A 144 1.03 -19.50 -8.75
N ASP A 145 0.17 -19.60 -7.73
CA ASP A 145 -1.25 -19.89 -7.88
C ASP A 145 -2.05 -18.60 -8.16
N PRO A 146 -2.66 -18.42 -9.35
CA PRO A 146 -3.47 -17.24 -9.67
C PRO A 146 -4.72 -17.10 -8.77
N ASN A 147 -5.13 -18.16 -8.09
CA ASN A 147 -6.25 -18.14 -7.15
C ASN A 147 -5.83 -17.75 -5.72
N ARG A 148 -4.57 -17.41 -5.52
CA ARG A 148 -4.01 -17.05 -4.20
C ARG A 148 -3.18 -15.77 -4.27
N ILE A 149 -3.77 -14.68 -4.81
CA ILE A 149 -3.15 -13.36 -4.93
C ILE A 149 -3.61 -12.48 -3.76
N PHE A 150 -2.65 -11.93 -3.03
CA PHE A 150 -2.82 -11.02 -1.91
C PHE A 150 -2.11 -9.69 -2.22
N VAL A 151 -2.68 -8.59 -1.77
CA VAL A 151 -2.11 -7.26 -1.98
C VAL A 151 -1.84 -6.57 -0.63
N SER A 152 -0.77 -5.81 -0.56
CA SER A 152 -0.47 -4.98 0.60
C SER A 152 0.21 -3.69 0.18
N GLY A 153 0.18 -2.71 1.04
CA GLY A 153 0.90 -1.48 0.86
C GLY A 153 0.93 -0.64 2.12
N SER A 154 1.77 0.38 2.10
CA SER A 154 1.91 1.35 3.19
C SER A 154 1.63 2.76 2.68
N SER A 155 0.92 3.58 3.49
CA SER A 155 0.65 4.99 3.15
C SER A 155 -0.10 5.11 1.80
N ALA A 156 0.45 5.82 0.83
CA ALA A 156 -0.06 5.88 -0.55
C ALA A 156 -0.16 4.48 -1.20
N GLY A 157 0.74 3.56 -0.85
CA GLY A 157 0.66 2.17 -1.32
C GLY A 157 -0.50 1.39 -0.72
N ALA A 158 -0.88 1.67 0.52
CA ALA A 158 -2.09 1.11 1.13
C ALA A 158 -3.36 1.61 0.42
N HIS A 159 -3.40 2.90 0.05
CA HIS A 159 -4.44 3.45 -0.80
C HIS A 159 -4.54 2.67 -2.13
N LEU A 160 -3.41 2.49 -2.84
CA LEU A 160 -3.37 1.78 -4.12
C LEU A 160 -3.75 0.30 -4.00
N ALA A 161 -3.34 -0.38 -2.92
CA ALA A 161 -3.74 -1.76 -2.64
C ALA A 161 -5.26 -1.89 -2.45
N VAL A 162 -5.87 -0.93 -1.74
CA VAL A 162 -7.33 -0.89 -1.57
C VAL A 162 -8.04 -0.51 -2.87
N MET A 163 -7.50 0.43 -3.66
CA MET A 163 -8.05 0.76 -4.99
C MET A 163 -8.05 -0.46 -5.93
N ALA A 164 -7.00 -1.29 -5.88
CA ALA A 164 -6.98 -2.57 -6.61
C ALA A 164 -8.04 -3.55 -6.07
N THR A 165 -8.21 -3.63 -4.75
CA THR A 165 -9.21 -4.50 -4.11
C THR A 165 -10.65 -4.05 -4.44
N ALA A 166 -10.89 -2.75 -4.62
CA ALA A 166 -12.19 -2.17 -4.98
C ALA A 166 -12.56 -2.34 -6.46
N THR A 167 -11.66 -2.87 -7.28
CA THR A 167 -11.84 -2.98 -8.74
C THR A 167 -12.94 -3.99 -9.09
N ASN A 168 -13.79 -3.64 -10.05
CA ASN A 168 -14.69 -4.60 -10.71
C ASN A 168 -13.88 -5.35 -11.78
N TRP A 169 -13.23 -6.43 -11.35
CA TRP A 169 -12.30 -7.18 -12.18
C TRP A 169 -12.95 -7.81 -13.40
N GLN A 170 -14.20 -8.29 -13.26
CA GLN A 170 -14.93 -8.88 -14.39
C GLN A 170 -15.26 -7.82 -15.45
N ARG A 171 -15.78 -6.66 -15.02
CA ARG A 171 -16.16 -5.59 -15.95
C ARG A 171 -14.95 -4.94 -16.62
N ASP A 172 -13.92 -4.65 -15.83
CA ASP A 172 -12.82 -3.78 -16.28
C ASP A 172 -11.68 -4.55 -16.96
N PHE A 173 -11.53 -5.86 -16.65
CA PHE A 173 -10.42 -6.68 -17.12
C PHE A 173 -10.82 -8.07 -17.64
N GLY A 174 -12.10 -8.45 -17.53
CA GLY A 174 -12.57 -9.81 -17.87
C GLY A 174 -12.04 -10.90 -16.93
N LEU A 175 -11.63 -10.52 -15.70
CA LEU A 175 -11.05 -11.40 -14.70
C LEU A 175 -12.04 -11.69 -13.56
N PRO A 176 -11.84 -12.76 -12.76
CA PRO A 176 -12.73 -13.06 -11.64
C PRO A 176 -12.79 -11.91 -10.63
N ASP A 177 -13.99 -11.49 -10.21
CA ASP A 177 -14.17 -10.40 -9.23
C ASP A 177 -13.55 -10.72 -7.86
N ASN A 178 -13.36 -12.00 -7.53
CA ASN A 178 -12.66 -12.46 -6.35
C ASN A 178 -11.15 -12.72 -6.58
N LEU A 179 -10.54 -12.05 -7.55
CA LEU A 179 -9.14 -12.23 -7.91
C LEU A 179 -8.21 -11.96 -6.72
N ILE A 180 -8.44 -10.89 -5.99
CA ILE A 180 -7.69 -10.57 -4.76
C ILE A 180 -8.30 -11.32 -3.58
N LYS A 181 -7.50 -12.16 -2.91
CA LYS A 181 -7.93 -13.02 -1.80
C LYS A 181 -7.75 -12.37 -0.41
N GLY A 182 -7.05 -11.27 -0.36
CA GLY A 182 -6.88 -10.47 0.86
C GLY A 182 -6.08 -9.21 0.61
N CYS A 183 -6.35 -8.19 1.42
CA CYS A 183 -5.67 -6.90 1.36
C CYS A 183 -5.15 -6.51 2.75
N THR A 184 -3.91 -6.04 2.81
CA THR A 184 -3.33 -5.46 4.03
C THR A 184 -2.97 -4.00 3.78
N ALA A 185 -3.67 -3.10 4.43
CA ALA A 185 -3.52 -1.66 4.30
C ALA A 185 -2.87 -1.08 5.58
N VAL A 186 -1.63 -0.62 5.47
CA VAL A 186 -0.85 -0.10 6.59
C VAL A 186 -0.77 1.42 6.49
N SER A 187 -1.28 2.13 7.50
CA SER A 187 -1.18 3.61 7.61
C SER A 187 -1.68 4.33 6.36
N GLY A 188 -2.81 3.90 5.80
CA GLY A 188 -3.28 4.33 4.48
C GLY A 188 -4.00 5.68 4.46
N LEU A 189 -4.25 6.14 3.25
CA LEU A 189 -5.05 7.31 2.90
C LEU A 189 -6.30 6.83 2.17
N PHE A 190 -7.48 7.08 2.71
CA PHE A 190 -8.72 6.47 2.20
C PHE A 190 -9.79 7.49 1.80
N ASP A 191 -9.69 8.72 2.32
CA ASP A 191 -10.43 9.90 1.90
C ASP A 191 -9.42 10.96 1.48
N LEU A 192 -9.41 11.32 0.20
CA LEU A 192 -8.44 12.26 -0.37
C LEU A 192 -8.92 13.71 -0.39
N GLU A 193 -10.15 13.98 0.07
CA GLU A 193 -10.66 15.35 0.14
C GLU A 193 -9.73 16.29 0.94
N PRO A 194 -9.23 15.92 2.15
CA PRO A 194 -8.32 16.79 2.89
C PRO A 194 -6.98 17.01 2.21
N ILE A 195 -6.49 16.06 1.40
CA ILE A 195 -5.23 16.20 0.65
C ILE A 195 -5.26 17.41 -0.29
N ARG A 196 -6.41 17.72 -0.87
CA ARG A 196 -6.59 18.86 -1.78
C ARG A 196 -6.16 20.20 -1.20
N PHE A 197 -6.20 20.33 0.11
CA PHE A 197 -5.92 21.56 0.84
C PHE A 197 -4.50 21.59 1.44
N THR A 198 -3.66 20.60 1.13
CA THR A 198 -2.29 20.49 1.64
C THR A 198 -1.27 20.61 0.52
N TYR A 199 0.01 20.84 0.90
CA TYR A 199 1.14 20.84 -0.05
C TYR A 199 1.29 19.53 -0.83
N VAL A 200 0.74 18.43 -0.32
CA VAL A 200 0.76 17.13 -1.01
C VAL A 200 0.03 17.20 -2.35
N ASN A 201 -0.94 18.09 -2.48
CA ASN A 201 -1.71 18.27 -3.70
C ASN A 201 -0.98 19.06 -4.80
N ASP A 202 0.10 19.77 -4.49
CA ASP A 202 0.79 20.61 -5.49
C ASP A 202 1.21 19.82 -6.73
N PRO A 203 1.82 18.61 -6.64
CA PRO A 203 2.08 17.79 -7.83
C PRO A 203 0.91 16.89 -8.26
N LEU A 204 -0.05 16.59 -7.39
CA LEU A 204 -1.19 15.72 -7.71
C LEU A 204 -2.30 16.43 -8.48
N GLN A 205 -2.48 17.73 -8.21
CA GLN A 205 -3.51 18.58 -8.83
C GLN A 205 -4.94 17.99 -8.73
N LEU A 206 -5.26 17.39 -7.58
CA LEU A 206 -6.60 16.83 -7.33
C LEU A 206 -7.61 17.95 -7.20
N ASP A 207 -8.69 17.85 -7.95
CA ASP A 207 -9.94 18.57 -7.73
C ASP A 207 -10.91 17.72 -6.89
N ALA A 208 -12.12 18.22 -6.64
CA ALA A 208 -13.11 17.52 -5.82
C ALA A 208 -13.55 16.19 -6.45
N GLU A 209 -13.65 16.15 -7.77
CA GLU A 209 -14.10 14.96 -8.51
C GLU A 209 -13.01 13.88 -8.50
N SER A 210 -11.78 14.21 -8.84
CA SER A 210 -10.64 13.30 -8.85
C SER A 210 -10.28 12.81 -7.45
N ALA A 211 -10.35 13.67 -6.42
CA ALA A 211 -10.18 13.25 -5.04
C ALA A 211 -11.25 12.23 -4.64
N ARG A 212 -12.54 12.49 -4.95
CA ARG A 212 -13.64 11.60 -4.59
C ARG A 212 -13.56 10.23 -5.28
N ARG A 213 -13.33 10.19 -6.62
CA ARG A 213 -13.26 8.92 -7.36
C ARG A 213 -12.05 8.07 -7.00
N ASN A 214 -10.96 8.71 -6.51
CA ASN A 214 -9.78 8.04 -5.98
C ASN A 214 -9.80 7.86 -4.45
N SER A 215 -10.92 8.07 -3.79
CA SER A 215 -11.08 7.82 -2.35
C SER A 215 -11.73 6.47 -2.11
N PRO A 216 -10.98 5.44 -1.67
CA PRO A 216 -11.55 4.12 -1.36
C PRO A 216 -12.65 4.17 -0.31
N MET A 217 -12.66 5.18 0.55
CA MET A 217 -13.73 5.42 1.53
C MET A 217 -15.12 5.37 0.91
N PHE A 218 -15.27 5.82 -0.34
CA PHE A 218 -16.56 5.91 -1.06
C PHE A 218 -16.78 4.75 -2.04
N LEU A 219 -15.83 3.82 -2.13
CA LEU A 219 -15.95 2.65 -3.00
C LEU A 219 -16.40 1.42 -2.23
N ARG A 220 -16.87 0.41 -2.96
CA ARG A 220 -17.15 -0.93 -2.41
C ARG A 220 -16.66 -1.98 -3.40
N PRO A 221 -15.98 -3.03 -2.94
CA PRO A 221 -15.62 -4.14 -3.79
C PRO A 221 -16.88 -4.90 -4.24
N VAL A 222 -16.84 -5.47 -5.45
CA VAL A 222 -17.92 -6.34 -5.95
C VAL A 222 -18.00 -7.62 -5.10
N VAL A 223 -16.83 -8.20 -4.81
CA VAL A 223 -16.70 -9.32 -3.88
C VAL A 223 -15.79 -8.87 -2.73
N PRO A 224 -16.31 -8.86 -1.49
CA PRO A 224 -15.47 -8.52 -0.34
C PRO A 224 -14.30 -9.49 -0.18
N ALA A 225 -13.09 -8.95 -0.07
CA ALA A 225 -11.90 -9.69 0.33
C ALA A 225 -11.58 -9.42 1.81
N PRO A 226 -11.04 -10.37 2.57
CA PRO A 226 -10.53 -10.11 3.90
C PRO A 226 -9.58 -8.91 3.92
N LEU A 227 -9.86 -7.93 4.77
CA LEU A 227 -9.11 -6.68 4.87
C LEU A 227 -8.48 -6.55 6.26
N ILE A 228 -7.18 -6.32 6.29
CA ILE A 228 -6.42 -5.93 7.48
C ILE A 228 -6.12 -4.44 7.37
N VAL A 229 -6.46 -3.66 8.41
CA VAL A 229 -6.10 -2.24 8.52
C VAL A 229 -5.31 -2.05 9.80
N CYS A 230 -4.08 -1.56 9.68
CA CYS A 230 -3.28 -1.26 10.85
C CYS A 230 -2.47 0.04 10.66
N TRP A 231 -1.98 0.59 11.78
CA TRP A 231 -1.16 1.79 11.82
C TRP A 231 -0.25 1.79 13.05
N GLY A 232 0.75 2.64 13.06
CA GLY A 232 1.62 2.84 14.22
C GLY A 232 0.98 3.74 15.27
N ASP A 233 1.27 3.52 16.56
CA ASP A 233 0.75 4.38 17.62
C ASP A 233 1.40 5.78 17.64
N ASN A 234 2.59 5.93 17.05
CA ASN A 234 3.25 7.22 16.85
C ASN A 234 2.99 7.77 15.44
N GLU A 235 1.72 8.03 15.14
CA GLU A 235 1.27 8.68 13.89
C GLU A 235 0.37 9.88 14.22
N THR A 236 0.17 10.76 13.21
CA THR A 236 -0.73 11.91 13.36
C THR A 236 -2.17 11.47 13.57
N ALA A 237 -2.98 12.35 14.14
CA ALA A 237 -4.38 12.03 14.43
C ALA A 237 -5.20 11.73 13.17
N GLU A 238 -4.91 12.39 12.05
CA GLU A 238 -5.61 12.20 10.78
C GLU A 238 -5.32 10.83 10.13
N PHE A 239 -4.07 10.34 10.14
CA PHE A 239 -3.77 8.98 9.66
C PHE A 239 -4.49 7.92 10.51
N LYS A 240 -4.49 8.08 11.82
CA LYS A 240 -5.23 7.19 12.73
C LYS A 240 -6.74 7.26 12.50
N ARG A 241 -7.28 8.48 12.33
CA ARG A 241 -8.71 8.68 12.06
C ARG A 241 -9.12 8.03 10.75
N GLN A 242 -8.40 8.32 9.66
CA GLN A 242 -8.67 7.73 8.35
C GLN A 242 -8.66 6.21 8.40
N SER A 243 -7.67 5.62 9.06
CA SER A 243 -7.58 4.16 9.22
C SER A 243 -8.77 3.58 9.97
N ARG A 244 -9.19 4.20 11.09
CA ARG A 244 -10.35 3.74 11.87
C ARG A 244 -11.67 3.89 11.12
N GLU A 245 -11.91 5.06 10.52
CA GLU A 245 -13.15 5.34 9.78
C GLU A 245 -13.28 4.42 8.55
N PHE A 246 -12.17 4.22 7.82
CA PHE A 246 -12.15 3.33 6.67
C PHE A 246 -12.38 1.86 7.06
N ALA A 247 -11.69 1.39 8.11
CA ALA A 247 -11.86 0.03 8.62
C ALA A 247 -13.32 -0.25 9.00
N ALA A 248 -13.98 0.71 9.66
CA ALA A 248 -15.41 0.61 9.99
C ALA A 248 -16.30 0.60 8.74
N ALA A 249 -16.02 1.50 7.79
CA ALA A 249 -16.81 1.63 6.56
C ALA A 249 -16.71 0.38 5.65
N TRP A 250 -15.57 -0.28 5.63
CA TRP A 250 -15.32 -1.48 4.83
C TRP A 250 -15.50 -2.80 5.60
N HIS A 251 -15.90 -2.74 6.87
CA HIS A 251 -16.03 -3.91 7.75
C HIS A 251 -14.73 -4.74 7.76
N ALA A 252 -13.59 -4.07 7.99
CA ALA A 252 -12.29 -4.72 7.97
C ALA A 252 -12.24 -5.91 8.94
N HIS A 253 -11.60 -6.98 8.50
CA HIS A 253 -11.55 -8.26 9.20
C HIS A 253 -10.68 -8.19 10.46
N GLU A 254 -9.55 -7.48 10.36
CA GLU A 254 -8.67 -7.19 11.48
C GLU A 254 -8.31 -5.70 11.49
N VAL A 255 -8.39 -5.07 12.66
CA VAL A 255 -8.12 -3.64 12.86
C VAL A 255 -7.33 -3.46 14.14
N PHE A 256 -6.13 -2.89 14.07
CA PHE A 256 -5.31 -2.68 15.26
C PHE A 256 -4.25 -1.60 15.10
N GLU A 257 -3.86 -1.04 16.24
CA GLU A 257 -2.76 -0.11 16.39
C GLU A 257 -1.50 -0.83 16.86
N MET A 258 -0.38 -0.63 16.18
CA MET A 258 0.92 -1.24 16.49
C MET A 258 1.68 -0.35 17.47
N ARG A 259 1.78 -0.77 18.73
CA ARG A 259 2.46 -0.02 19.80
C ARG A 259 3.97 0.03 19.59
N GLY A 260 4.55 1.22 19.76
CA GLY A 260 5.99 1.45 19.62
C GLY A 260 6.45 1.64 18.19
N TYR A 261 5.52 1.75 17.23
CA TYR A 261 5.83 1.96 15.82
C TYR A 261 5.29 3.30 15.33
N ASN A 262 5.97 3.86 14.35
CA ASN A 262 5.57 5.06 13.63
C ASN A 262 5.19 4.71 12.18
N HIS A 263 4.79 5.71 11.42
CA HIS A 263 4.35 5.60 10.04
C HIS A 263 5.35 4.89 9.10
N PHE A 264 6.65 4.99 9.39
CA PHE A 264 7.71 4.52 8.50
C PHE A 264 8.27 3.15 8.88
N ASP A 265 8.20 2.74 10.14
CA ASP A 265 8.78 1.47 10.58
C ASP A 265 7.76 0.36 10.82
N VAL A 266 6.48 0.69 10.99
CA VAL A 266 5.41 -0.30 11.14
C VAL A 266 5.38 -1.29 9.97
N ILE A 267 5.65 -0.83 8.75
CA ILE A 267 5.61 -1.68 7.55
C ILE A 267 6.72 -2.73 7.50
N PHE A 268 7.84 -2.53 8.21
CA PHE A 268 8.87 -3.55 8.32
C PHE A 268 8.39 -4.84 9.01
N LYS A 269 7.21 -4.78 9.61
CA LYS A 269 6.59 -5.90 10.33
C LYS A 269 5.61 -6.72 9.48
N LEU A 270 5.50 -6.40 8.18
CA LEU A 270 4.54 -7.03 7.27
C LEU A 270 4.69 -8.57 7.22
N GLY A 271 5.90 -9.10 7.22
CA GLY A 271 6.18 -10.55 7.22
C GLY A 271 6.70 -11.11 8.55
N ASP A 272 6.84 -10.28 9.58
CA ASP A 272 7.41 -10.66 10.87
C ASP A 272 6.38 -11.38 11.75
N ALA A 273 6.41 -12.73 11.76
CA ALA A 273 5.50 -13.58 12.50
C ALA A 273 5.53 -13.36 14.03
N SER A 274 6.55 -12.69 14.56
CA SER A 274 6.63 -12.34 15.99
C SER A 274 5.74 -11.15 16.37
N THR A 275 5.14 -10.47 15.38
CA THR A 275 4.34 -9.25 15.57
C THR A 275 2.86 -9.47 15.21
N PRO A 276 1.94 -8.66 15.78
CA PRO A 276 0.53 -8.73 15.43
C PRO A 276 0.26 -8.59 13.92
N LEU A 277 0.97 -7.66 13.24
CA LEU A 277 0.81 -7.45 11.80
C LEU A 277 1.22 -8.69 11.01
N GLY A 278 2.43 -9.21 11.23
CA GLY A 278 2.87 -10.42 10.51
C GLY A 278 1.98 -11.63 10.78
N GLN A 279 1.53 -11.82 12.03
CA GLN A 279 0.59 -12.90 12.37
C GLN A 279 -0.74 -12.76 11.62
N ALA A 280 -1.30 -11.55 11.54
CA ALA A 280 -2.53 -11.28 10.80
C ALA A 280 -2.36 -11.58 9.29
N VAL A 281 -1.26 -11.14 8.71
CA VAL A 281 -0.92 -11.41 7.29
C VAL A 281 -0.80 -12.91 7.02
N TRP A 282 -0.12 -13.66 7.88
CA TRP A 282 0.03 -15.10 7.70
C TRP A 282 -1.29 -15.86 7.86
N ARG A 283 -2.15 -15.45 8.81
CA ARG A 283 -3.52 -15.99 8.89
C ARG A 283 -4.31 -15.73 7.61
N GLN A 284 -4.23 -14.52 7.08
CA GLN A 284 -4.92 -14.12 5.84
C GLN A 284 -4.45 -14.95 4.64
N ILE A 285 -3.15 -15.20 4.49
CA ILE A 285 -2.57 -15.99 3.38
C ILE A 285 -2.83 -17.49 3.56
N GLY A 286 -3.08 -17.94 4.80
CA GLY A 286 -3.29 -19.36 5.09
C GLY A 286 -1.99 -20.17 5.01
N VAL A 287 -0.87 -19.58 5.42
CA VAL A 287 0.43 -20.26 5.53
C VAL A 287 0.78 -20.45 7.00
N ALA A 288 0.95 -21.71 7.41
CA ALA A 288 1.42 -22.02 8.76
C ALA A 288 2.87 -21.54 8.95
N GLN A 289 3.10 -20.74 9.97
CA GLN A 289 4.45 -20.40 10.40
C GLN A 289 4.91 -21.42 11.41
N ASN A 290 5.95 -22.18 11.08
CA ASN A 290 6.71 -22.93 12.09
C ASN A 290 7.50 -21.90 12.91
N ILE A 291 6.91 -21.42 14.00
CA ILE A 291 7.55 -20.53 14.97
C ILE A 291 8.61 -21.33 15.75
#